data_e2c18432a7d841313e6a3dc5fe61b7d4
#
_entry.id   e2c18432a7d841313e6a3dc5fe61b7d4
#
_cell.length_a   1.000
_cell.length_b   1.000
_cell.length_c   1.000
_cell.angle_alpha   90.00
_cell.angle_beta   90.00
_cell.angle_gamma   90.00
#
_symmetry.space_group_name_H-M   'P 1'
#
loop_
_entity.id
_entity.type
_entity.pdbx_description
1 polymer ?
#
loop_
_entity_poly.entity_id
_entity_poly.type
_entity_poly.pdbx_seq_one_letter_code
_entity_poly.pdbx_strand_id
1 'polypeptide(L)'
;MDSGMFYGIQKGAIEALKCSKLWYLSLNSVYEKRRELIWELASKLNCSFDKNASGLFVWAKLPDYFNSEEFIEVILKNHHIFIAPGHIFGSNGEGYVRFSICAPSEDIEEAMARIR
;
A
#
# COMPACT_ATOMS: atom_id res chain seq x y z
N MET A 1 -31.45 6.78 7.33
CA MET A 1 -31.56 5.77 8.41
C MET A 1 -31.64 4.40 7.78
N ASP A 2 -30.72 3.51 8.10
CA ASP A 2 -30.69 2.18 7.50
C ASP A 2 -31.75 1.30 8.11
N SER A 3 -32.66 0.80 7.29
CA SER A 3 -33.64 -0.21 7.68
C SER A 3 -33.08 -1.62 7.71
N GLY A 4 -31.77 -1.75 7.77
CA GLY A 4 -31.02 -3.00 7.76
C GLY A 4 -30.21 -3.19 6.47
N MET A 5 -29.11 -3.95 6.60
CA MET A 5 -28.24 -4.31 5.50
C MET A 5 -28.87 -5.40 4.64
N PHE A 6 -28.60 -5.39 3.33
CA PHE A 6 -29.05 -6.45 2.41
C PHE A 6 -28.69 -7.85 2.94
N TYR A 7 -29.67 -8.75 2.95
CA TYR A 7 -29.56 -10.06 3.58
C TYR A 7 -28.42 -10.92 3.01
N GLY A 8 -28.17 -10.83 1.70
CA GLY A 8 -27.06 -11.54 1.05
C GLY A 8 -25.70 -11.16 1.60
N ILE A 9 -25.48 -9.86 1.89
CA ILE A 9 -24.22 -9.37 2.51
C ILE A 9 -24.08 -9.93 3.93
N GLN A 10 -25.16 -9.98 4.70
CA GLN A 10 -25.14 -10.56 6.06
C GLN A 10 -24.78 -12.05 6.02
N LYS A 11 -25.36 -12.83 5.11
CA LYS A 11 -25.00 -14.23 4.91
C LYS A 11 -23.56 -14.43 4.47
N GLY A 12 -23.07 -13.61 3.53
CA GLY A 12 -21.67 -13.62 3.11
C GLY A 12 -20.72 -13.31 4.27
N ALA A 13 -21.02 -12.32 5.10
CA ALA A 13 -20.24 -12.00 6.29
C ALA A 13 -20.20 -13.16 7.30
N ILE A 14 -21.34 -13.82 7.54
CA ILE A 14 -21.41 -14.99 8.43
C ILE A 14 -20.50 -16.12 7.91
N GLU A 15 -20.51 -16.41 6.61
CA GLU A 15 -19.63 -17.42 6.04
C GLU A 15 -18.15 -17.01 6.10
N ALA A 16 -17.84 -15.73 5.83
CA ALA A 16 -16.48 -15.21 5.95
C ALA A 16 -15.92 -15.34 7.37
N LEU A 17 -16.73 -15.11 8.39
CA LEU A 17 -16.33 -15.27 9.80
C LEU A 17 -16.05 -16.74 10.19
N LYS A 18 -16.51 -17.70 9.41
CA LYS A 18 -16.23 -19.14 9.60
C LYS A 18 -14.90 -19.59 8.99
N CYS A 19 -14.19 -18.71 8.26
CA CYS A 19 -12.90 -19.05 7.67
C CYS A 19 -11.94 -19.57 8.74
N SER A 20 -11.17 -20.60 8.39
CA SER A 20 -10.22 -21.21 9.31
C SER A 20 -9.06 -20.25 9.66
N LYS A 21 -8.47 -20.43 10.84
CA LYS A 21 -7.26 -19.70 11.22
C LYS A 21 -6.12 -19.89 10.21
N LEU A 22 -6.02 -21.06 9.58
CA LEU A 22 -5.02 -21.35 8.56
C LEU A 22 -5.17 -20.47 7.32
N TRP A 23 -6.42 -20.17 6.93
CA TRP A 23 -6.67 -19.26 5.81
C TRP A 23 -6.13 -17.85 6.09
N TYR A 24 -6.41 -17.32 7.28
CA TYR A 24 -5.89 -15.99 7.68
C TYR A 24 -4.37 -15.98 7.78
N LEU A 25 -3.76 -17.03 8.32
CA LEU A 25 -2.29 -17.13 8.40
C LEU A 25 -1.65 -17.16 7.01
N SER A 26 -2.24 -17.92 6.07
CA SER A 26 -1.76 -17.97 4.69
C SER A 26 -1.88 -16.60 4.00
N LEU A 27 -3.02 -15.93 4.15
CA LEU A 27 -3.25 -14.60 3.59
C LEU A 27 -2.27 -13.57 4.16
N ASN A 28 -2.10 -13.56 5.48
CA ASN A 28 -1.17 -12.65 6.15
C ASN A 28 0.28 -12.87 5.71
N SER A 29 0.70 -14.12 5.49
CA SER A 29 2.04 -14.43 4.98
C SER A 29 2.28 -13.83 3.58
N VAL A 30 1.28 -13.83 2.71
CA VAL A 30 1.38 -13.17 1.39
C VAL A 30 1.56 -11.66 1.54
N TYR A 31 0.74 -11.02 2.39
CA TYR A 31 0.84 -9.58 2.62
C TYR A 31 2.12 -9.18 3.34
N GLU A 32 2.62 -10.00 4.25
CA GLU A 32 3.90 -9.78 4.94
C GLU A 32 5.06 -9.73 3.95
N LYS A 33 5.16 -10.73 3.06
CA LYS A 33 6.15 -10.75 1.98
C LYS A 33 6.07 -9.51 1.08
N ARG A 34 4.86 -9.14 0.65
CA ARG A 34 4.66 -7.96 -0.20
C ARG A 34 5.01 -6.66 0.52
N ARG A 35 4.76 -6.58 1.81
CA ARG A 35 5.13 -5.44 2.66
C ARG A 35 6.64 -5.27 2.72
N GLU A 36 7.38 -6.36 2.90
CA GLU A 36 8.85 -6.34 2.89
C GLU A 36 9.38 -5.79 1.55
N LEU A 37 8.85 -6.27 0.43
CA LEU A 37 9.21 -5.74 -0.90
C LEU A 37 8.90 -4.24 -1.04
N ILE A 38 7.76 -3.78 -0.54
CA ILE A 38 7.42 -2.34 -0.54
C ILE A 38 8.35 -1.54 0.37
N TRP A 39 8.78 -2.07 1.51
CA TRP A 39 9.78 -1.42 2.37
C TRP A 39 11.13 -1.27 1.66
N GLU A 40 11.55 -2.28 0.89
CA GLU A 40 12.76 -2.20 0.07
C GLU A 40 12.61 -1.14 -1.02
N LEU A 41 11.48 -1.13 -1.73
CA LEU A 41 11.15 -0.13 -2.75
C LEU A 41 11.16 1.29 -2.18
N ALA A 42 10.48 1.52 -1.06
CA ALA A 42 10.44 2.81 -0.38
C ALA A 42 11.84 3.26 0.09
N SER A 43 12.65 2.32 0.58
CA SER A 43 14.03 2.59 0.99
C SER A 43 14.91 2.99 -0.20
N LYS A 44 14.77 2.35 -1.37
CA LYS A 44 15.47 2.74 -2.61
C LYS A 44 15.09 4.17 -3.04
N LEU A 45 13.88 4.58 -2.77
CA LEU A 45 13.37 5.93 -3.05
C LEU A 45 13.71 6.95 -1.95
N ASN A 46 14.53 6.57 -0.96
CA ASN A 46 14.89 7.37 0.20
C ASN A 46 13.70 7.85 1.03
N CYS A 47 12.59 7.13 1.01
CA CYS A 47 11.43 7.40 1.84
C CYS A 47 11.59 6.78 3.23
N SER A 48 11.10 7.45 4.26
CA SER A 48 11.04 6.92 5.62
C SER A 48 9.63 6.44 5.98
N PHE A 49 9.51 5.35 6.72
CA PHE A 49 8.23 4.74 7.07
C PHE A 49 8.31 4.00 8.40
N ASP A 50 7.14 3.78 9.03
CA ASP A 50 7.03 3.02 10.28
C ASP A 50 6.87 1.52 9.97
N LYS A 51 7.84 0.71 10.42
CA LYS A 51 7.80 -0.75 10.28
C LYS A 51 6.79 -1.44 11.22
N ASN A 52 6.30 -0.73 12.23
CA ASN A 52 5.29 -1.27 13.15
C ASN A 52 3.86 -1.02 12.66
N ALA A 53 3.69 -0.22 11.59
CA ALA A 53 2.38 0.01 11.00
C ALA A 53 1.81 -1.27 10.37
N SER A 54 0.52 -1.48 10.54
CA SER A 54 -0.23 -2.60 9.97
C SER A 54 -1.20 -2.13 8.87
N GLY A 55 -1.95 -3.06 8.28
CA GLY A 55 -2.91 -2.76 7.22
C GLY A 55 -2.36 -2.98 5.81
N LEU A 56 -3.09 -2.55 4.80
CA LEU A 56 -2.82 -2.84 3.38
C LEU A 56 -1.98 -1.75 2.69
N PHE A 57 -1.52 -0.75 3.42
CA PHE A 57 -0.78 0.38 2.88
C PHE A 57 0.48 0.66 3.68
N VAL A 58 1.52 1.10 2.99
CA VAL A 58 2.71 1.70 3.60
C VAL A 58 2.62 3.21 3.35
N TRP A 59 2.54 3.97 4.43
CA TRP A 59 2.58 5.42 4.41
C TRP A 59 4.02 5.86 4.62
N ALA A 60 4.60 6.52 3.62
CA ALA A 60 6.01 6.84 3.62
C ALA A 60 6.23 8.35 3.45
N LYS A 61 7.09 8.91 4.29
CA LYS A 61 7.52 10.30 4.20
C LYS A 61 8.59 10.43 3.13
N LEU A 62 8.42 11.40 2.24
CA LEU A 62 9.39 11.78 1.23
C LEU A 62 10.62 12.47 1.84
N PRO A 63 11.76 12.49 1.13
CA PRO A 63 12.84 13.41 1.44
C PRO A 63 12.37 14.87 1.42
N ASP A 64 12.89 15.69 2.34
CA ASP A 64 12.39 17.06 2.60
C ASP A 64 12.52 18.04 1.40
N TYR A 65 13.24 17.65 0.34
CA TYR A 65 13.43 18.45 -0.88
C TYR A 65 12.42 18.17 -1.99
N PHE A 66 11.44 17.25 -1.76
CA PHE A 66 10.36 16.96 -2.68
C PHE A 66 8.99 17.27 -2.07
N ASN A 67 8.10 17.85 -2.88
CA ASN A 67 6.68 17.77 -2.62
C ASN A 67 6.08 16.49 -3.24
N SER A 68 4.87 16.12 -2.80
CA SER A 68 4.24 14.87 -3.21
C SER A 68 4.01 14.78 -4.71
N GLU A 69 3.60 15.88 -5.35
CA GLU A 69 3.26 15.92 -6.77
C GLU A 69 4.52 15.79 -7.65
N GLU A 70 5.53 16.63 -7.38
CA GLU A 70 6.80 16.59 -8.12
C GLU A 70 7.47 15.22 -8.03
N PHE A 71 7.47 14.60 -6.84
CA PHE A 71 8.04 13.28 -6.65
C PHE A 71 7.35 12.24 -7.53
N ILE A 72 6.00 12.20 -7.51
CA ILE A 72 5.23 11.24 -8.31
C ILE A 72 5.44 11.46 -9.81
N GLU A 73 5.50 12.71 -10.26
CA GLU A 73 5.77 13.00 -11.67
C GLU A 73 7.14 12.49 -12.12
N VAL A 74 8.18 12.69 -11.31
CA VAL A 74 9.53 12.19 -11.60
C VAL A 74 9.54 10.67 -11.69
N ILE A 75 8.93 9.99 -10.72
CA ILE A 75 8.88 8.52 -10.69
C ILE A 75 8.06 7.97 -11.86
N LEU A 76 6.92 8.59 -12.17
CA LEU A 76 6.08 8.15 -13.28
C LEU A 76 6.76 8.34 -14.63
N LYS A 77 7.38 9.51 -14.87
CA LYS A 77 8.04 9.82 -16.15
C LYS A 77 9.31 8.99 -16.37
N ASN A 78 10.12 8.78 -15.34
CA ASN A 78 11.43 8.14 -15.47
C ASN A 78 11.38 6.61 -15.30
N HIS A 79 10.44 6.10 -14.50
CA HIS A 79 10.39 4.69 -14.14
C HIS A 79 9.09 4.00 -14.50
N HIS A 80 8.08 4.75 -15.00
CA HIS A 80 6.75 4.24 -15.33
C HIS A 80 6.07 3.54 -14.15
N ILE A 81 6.24 4.10 -12.94
CA ILE A 81 5.63 3.61 -11.71
C ILE A 81 4.71 4.70 -11.18
N PHE A 82 3.46 4.35 -10.89
CA PHE A 82 2.52 5.24 -10.22
C PHE A 82 2.43 4.90 -8.73
N ILE A 83 2.63 5.91 -7.89
CA ILE A 83 2.47 5.83 -6.44
C ILE A 83 1.48 6.93 -6.02
N ALA A 84 0.57 6.65 -5.11
CA ALA A 84 -0.43 7.64 -4.71
C ALA A 84 0.21 8.77 -3.88
N PRO A 85 0.14 10.04 -4.33
CA PRO A 85 0.66 11.16 -3.57
C PRO A 85 -0.18 11.42 -2.32
N GLY A 86 0.48 11.82 -1.23
CA GLY A 86 -0.19 11.96 0.06
C GLY A 86 -1.19 13.10 0.12
N HIS A 87 -0.96 14.19 -0.60
CA HIS A 87 -1.84 15.38 -0.57
C HIS A 87 -3.29 15.07 -0.99
N ILE A 88 -3.54 14.04 -1.82
CA ILE A 88 -4.91 13.64 -2.21
C ILE A 88 -5.73 13.10 -1.03
N PHE A 89 -5.09 12.75 0.08
CA PHE A 89 -5.74 12.28 1.31
C PHE A 89 -5.93 13.39 2.36
N GLY A 90 -5.60 14.63 2.01
CA GLY A 90 -5.74 15.80 2.86
C GLY A 90 -4.44 16.58 3.02
N SER A 91 -4.54 17.81 3.56
CA SER A 91 -3.40 18.74 3.68
C SER A 91 -2.23 18.19 4.50
N ASN A 92 -2.51 17.33 5.50
CA ASN A 92 -1.48 16.69 6.32
C ASN A 92 -0.73 15.58 5.57
N GLY A 93 -1.19 15.19 4.37
CA GLY A 93 -0.53 14.21 3.52
C GLY A 93 0.56 14.80 2.61
N GLU A 94 0.74 16.12 2.59
CA GLU A 94 1.83 16.73 1.82
C GLU A 94 3.19 16.27 2.35
N GLY A 95 4.12 15.98 1.44
CA GLY A 95 5.41 15.38 1.75
C GLY A 95 5.37 13.87 2.05
N TYR A 96 4.26 13.21 1.74
CA TYR A 96 4.09 11.76 1.90
C TYR A 96 3.62 11.11 0.61
N VAL A 97 3.83 9.79 0.54
CA VAL A 97 3.27 8.90 -0.50
C VAL A 97 2.68 7.65 0.14
N ARG A 98 1.72 7.03 -0.54
CA ARG A 98 1.08 5.80 -0.10
C ARG A 98 1.32 4.67 -1.08
N PHE A 99 2.03 3.65 -0.63
CA PHE A 99 2.18 2.39 -1.37
C PHE A 99 1.07 1.42 -0.97
N SER A 100 0.61 0.61 -1.94
CA SER A 100 -0.32 -0.49 -1.69
C SER A 100 0.43 -1.83 -1.71
N ILE A 101 0.17 -2.69 -0.74
CA ILE A 101 0.66 -4.08 -0.73
C ILE A 101 -0.31 -5.05 -1.43
N CYS A 102 -1.34 -4.52 -2.10
CA CYS A 102 -2.31 -5.35 -2.84
C CYS A 102 -1.81 -5.76 -4.22
N ALA A 103 -0.79 -5.08 -4.77
CA ALA A 103 -0.15 -5.48 -6.02
C ALA A 103 0.52 -6.87 -5.88
N PRO A 104 0.56 -7.69 -6.95
CA PRO A 104 1.33 -8.92 -6.97
C PRO A 104 2.81 -8.68 -6.66
N SER A 105 3.48 -9.68 -6.08
CA SER A 105 4.91 -9.56 -5.73
C SER A 105 5.77 -9.29 -6.96
N GLU A 106 5.42 -9.90 -8.09
CA GLU A 106 6.10 -9.76 -9.37
C GLU A 106 6.10 -8.29 -9.86
N ASP A 107 4.96 -7.60 -9.72
CA ASP A 107 4.84 -6.20 -10.12
C ASP A 107 5.69 -5.28 -9.23
N ILE A 108 5.78 -5.59 -7.92
CA ILE A 108 6.61 -4.83 -6.98
C ILE A 108 8.09 -5.06 -7.28
N GLU A 109 8.49 -6.31 -7.57
CA GLU A 109 9.86 -6.67 -7.94
C GLU A 109 10.25 -6.00 -9.27
N GLU A 110 9.35 -5.95 -10.25
CA GLU A 110 9.57 -5.23 -11.50
C GLU A 110 9.73 -3.72 -11.28
N ALA A 111 8.89 -3.12 -10.44
CA ALA A 111 9.04 -1.72 -10.05
C ALA A 111 10.40 -1.44 -9.42
N MET A 112 10.88 -2.31 -8.51
CA MET A 112 12.22 -2.19 -7.93
C MET A 112 13.34 -2.31 -8.96
N ALA A 113 13.18 -3.14 -9.99
CA ALA A 113 14.17 -3.29 -11.06
C ALA A 113 14.26 -2.05 -11.97
N ARG A 114 13.17 -1.29 -12.10
CA ARG A 114 13.13 -0.04 -12.87
C ARG A 114 13.78 1.13 -12.14
N ILE A 115 13.85 1.08 -10.81
CA ILE A 115 14.51 2.11 -9.98
C ILE A 115 15.98 1.69 -9.81
N ARG A 116 16.84 2.34 -10.58
CA ARG A 116 18.29 2.13 -10.57
C ARG A 116 18.99 3.21 -9.77
#